data_d5da8c6bd3b60caea34471a2f9896199
#
_entry.id   d5da8c6bd3b60caea34471a2f9896199
#
_cell.length_a   1.000
_cell.length_b   1.000
_cell.length_c   1.000
_cell.angle_alpha   90.00
_cell.angle_beta   90.00
_cell.angle_gamma   90.00
#
_symmetry.space_group_name_H-M   'P 1'
#
loop_
_entity.id
_entity.type
_entity.pdbx_description
1 polymer ?
#
loop_
_entity_poly.entity_id
_entity_poly.type
_entity_poly.pdbx_seq_one_letter_code
_entity_poly.pdbx_strand_id
1 'polypeptide(L)'
;KKIGIVPQETFLFGGTVLENIKYGNQKASVEEVIEAAKKANAHEFIEKLEQGYETEIGERGVKLSGGQKQRISIARAILENPQILILDEATSALDNESEQLVQDALEKLMKGKTTFVIAHRLSTIINSDKIVVIQQGEIKEVGSHEELLDKDGIYKSLYNKSFKN
;
A
#
# COMPACT_ATOMS: atom_id res chain seq x y z
N LYS A 1 -11.07 -12.61 6.50
CA LYS A 1 -9.64 -12.96 6.67
C LYS A 1 -9.03 -12.08 7.75
N LYS A 2 -8.00 -12.60 8.47
CA LYS A 2 -7.31 -11.84 9.53
C LYS A 2 -6.10 -11.07 9.02
N ILE A 3 -5.53 -11.44 7.89
CA ILE A 3 -4.31 -10.87 7.30
C ILE A 3 -4.60 -10.45 5.88
N GLY A 4 -4.26 -9.20 5.55
CA GLY A 4 -4.27 -8.62 4.22
C GLY A 4 -2.85 -8.30 3.76
N ILE A 5 -2.60 -8.37 2.46
CA ILE A 5 -1.29 -8.11 1.87
C ILE A 5 -1.47 -7.11 0.72
N VAL A 6 -0.66 -6.06 0.72
CA VAL A 6 -0.50 -5.16 -0.42
C VAL A 6 0.93 -5.33 -0.94
N PRO A 7 1.12 -6.07 -2.04
CA PRO A 7 2.45 -6.34 -2.59
C PRO A 7 3.00 -5.12 -3.34
N GLN A 8 4.31 -5.08 -3.51
CA GLN A 8 5.03 -4.09 -4.30
C GLN A 8 4.55 -4.07 -5.76
N GLU A 9 4.52 -5.23 -6.40
CA GLU A 9 3.98 -5.38 -7.74
C GLU A 9 2.48 -5.65 -7.67
N THR A 10 1.71 -4.69 -8.13
CA THR A 10 0.26 -4.78 -8.12
C THR A 10 -0.24 -5.65 -9.27
N PHE A 11 -0.83 -6.78 -8.92
CA PHE A 11 -1.51 -7.63 -9.88
C PHE A 11 -3.01 -7.30 -9.93
N LEU A 12 -3.51 -7.06 -11.13
CA LEU A 12 -4.93 -6.94 -11.42
C LEU A 12 -5.40 -8.17 -12.21
N PHE A 13 -6.52 -8.73 -11.79
CA PHE A 13 -7.14 -9.85 -12.49
C PHE A 13 -7.85 -9.35 -13.76
N GLY A 14 -7.98 -10.21 -14.77
CA GLY A 14 -8.89 -9.95 -15.90
C GLY A 14 -10.32 -9.79 -15.40
N GLY A 15 -11.05 -8.80 -15.96
CA GLY A 15 -12.39 -8.44 -15.55
C GLY A 15 -12.55 -6.95 -15.29
N THR A 16 -13.67 -6.53 -14.70
CA THR A 16 -13.96 -5.13 -14.47
C THR A 16 -13.22 -4.54 -13.26
N VAL A 17 -13.16 -3.22 -13.17
CA VAL A 17 -12.67 -2.51 -11.98
C VAL A 17 -13.46 -2.93 -10.74
N LEU A 18 -14.79 -3.02 -10.86
CA LEU A 18 -15.70 -3.46 -9.80
C LEU A 18 -15.30 -4.83 -9.26
N GLU A 19 -15.13 -5.81 -10.15
CA GLU A 19 -14.75 -7.19 -9.79
C GLU A 19 -13.38 -7.24 -9.12
N ASN A 20 -12.42 -6.45 -9.61
CA ASN A 20 -11.09 -6.36 -9.04
C ASN A 20 -11.09 -5.84 -7.59
N ILE A 21 -11.89 -4.82 -7.27
CA ILE A 21 -12.02 -4.32 -5.91
C ILE A 21 -12.83 -5.32 -5.06
N LYS A 22 -13.92 -5.85 -5.61
CA LYS A 22 -14.82 -6.80 -4.94
C LYS A 22 -14.16 -8.13 -4.59
N TYR A 23 -12.98 -8.43 -5.19
CA TYR A 23 -12.18 -9.58 -4.81
C TYR A 23 -11.77 -9.58 -3.32
N GLY A 24 -11.66 -8.41 -2.68
CA GLY A 24 -11.43 -8.27 -1.23
C GLY A 24 -12.59 -8.81 -0.39
N ASN A 25 -13.83 -8.61 -0.86
CA ASN A 25 -15.05 -9.16 -0.25
C ASN A 25 -16.13 -9.35 -1.32
N GLN A 26 -16.29 -10.59 -1.78
CA GLN A 26 -17.25 -10.93 -2.85
C GLN A 26 -18.72 -10.67 -2.50
N LYS A 27 -19.03 -10.57 -1.20
CA LYS A 27 -20.40 -10.31 -0.71
C LYS A 27 -20.69 -8.81 -0.58
N ALA A 28 -19.70 -7.94 -0.80
CA ALA A 28 -19.88 -6.50 -0.68
C ALA A 28 -20.87 -5.97 -1.71
N SER A 29 -21.63 -4.94 -1.33
CA SER A 29 -22.49 -4.21 -2.24
C SER A 29 -21.65 -3.30 -3.16
N VAL A 30 -22.27 -2.77 -4.21
CA VAL A 30 -21.62 -1.79 -5.11
C VAL A 30 -21.26 -0.52 -4.35
N GLU A 31 -22.11 -0.08 -3.44
CA GLU A 31 -21.89 1.08 -2.59
C GLU A 31 -20.66 0.91 -1.69
N GLU A 32 -20.49 -0.26 -1.09
CA GLU A 32 -19.31 -0.59 -0.28
C GLU A 32 -18.02 -0.59 -1.11
N VAL A 33 -18.08 -1.07 -2.36
CA VAL A 33 -16.95 -1.01 -3.30
C VAL A 33 -16.60 0.43 -3.64
N ILE A 34 -17.60 1.28 -3.92
CA ILE A 34 -17.40 2.70 -4.22
C ILE A 34 -16.78 3.42 -3.01
N GLU A 35 -17.25 3.17 -1.80
CA GLU A 35 -16.69 3.75 -0.58
C GLU A 35 -15.24 3.30 -0.33
N ALA A 36 -14.91 2.04 -0.61
CA ALA A 36 -13.53 1.56 -0.55
C ALA A 36 -12.65 2.26 -1.60
N ALA A 37 -13.14 2.46 -2.81
CA ALA A 37 -12.45 3.17 -3.87
C ALA A 37 -12.23 4.66 -3.53
N LYS A 38 -13.19 5.34 -2.91
CA LYS A 38 -13.04 6.72 -2.42
C LYS A 38 -11.93 6.82 -1.37
N LYS A 39 -11.93 5.91 -0.39
CA LYS A 39 -10.88 5.87 0.64
C LYS A 39 -9.50 5.61 0.05
N ALA A 40 -9.42 4.84 -1.02
CA ALA A 40 -8.19 4.55 -1.75
C ALA A 40 -7.78 5.63 -2.76
N ASN A 41 -8.50 6.77 -2.84
CA ASN A 41 -8.30 7.82 -3.84
C ASN A 41 -8.39 7.29 -5.29
N ALA A 42 -9.20 6.24 -5.50
CA ALA A 42 -9.38 5.59 -6.80
C ALA A 42 -10.65 6.05 -7.53
N HIS A 43 -11.67 6.47 -6.80
CA HIS A 43 -12.99 6.78 -7.35
C HIS A 43 -12.95 7.79 -8.51
N GLU A 44 -12.26 8.92 -8.33
CA GLU A 44 -12.24 10.00 -9.33
C GLU A 44 -11.66 9.58 -10.68
N PHE A 45 -10.60 8.77 -10.69
CA PHE A 45 -10.08 8.29 -11.96
C PHE A 45 -10.94 7.17 -12.55
N ILE A 46 -11.58 6.34 -11.72
CA ILE A 46 -12.49 5.29 -12.19
C ILE A 46 -13.69 5.91 -12.90
N GLU A 47 -14.28 6.97 -12.37
CA GLU A 47 -15.40 7.68 -13.00
C GLU A 47 -15.03 8.31 -14.36
N LYS A 48 -13.75 8.61 -14.59
CA LYS A 48 -13.25 9.14 -15.87
C LYS A 48 -13.00 8.06 -16.92
N LEU A 49 -13.06 6.78 -16.55
CA LEU A 49 -12.99 5.68 -17.52
C LEU A 49 -14.29 5.59 -18.31
N GLU A 50 -14.22 5.12 -19.54
CA GLU A 50 -15.35 5.11 -20.49
C GLU A 50 -16.60 4.40 -19.93
N GLN A 51 -16.39 3.32 -19.15
CA GLN A 51 -17.47 2.54 -18.53
C GLN A 51 -17.40 2.59 -16.99
N GLY A 52 -16.65 3.54 -16.41
CA GLY A 52 -16.52 3.67 -14.97
C GLY A 52 -16.06 2.37 -14.30
N TYR A 53 -16.80 1.93 -13.31
CA TYR A 53 -16.53 0.68 -12.57
C TYR A 53 -16.70 -0.60 -13.41
N GLU A 54 -17.47 -0.55 -14.51
CA GLU A 54 -17.65 -1.67 -15.43
C GLU A 54 -16.55 -1.74 -16.51
N THR A 55 -15.58 -0.84 -16.48
CA THR A 55 -14.44 -0.85 -17.40
C THR A 55 -13.62 -2.11 -17.21
N GLU A 56 -13.43 -2.87 -18.29
CA GLU A 56 -12.54 -4.03 -18.28
C GLU A 56 -11.08 -3.61 -18.15
N ILE A 57 -10.35 -4.24 -17.23
CA ILE A 57 -8.94 -4.03 -16.93
C ILE A 57 -8.18 -5.36 -16.91
N GLY A 58 -6.85 -5.31 -16.83
CA GLY A 58 -5.99 -6.49 -16.87
C GLY A 58 -5.31 -6.64 -18.24
N GLU A 59 -4.93 -7.87 -18.61
CA GLU A 59 -4.11 -8.10 -19.82
C GLU A 59 -4.79 -7.68 -21.13
N ARG A 60 -6.12 -7.73 -21.20
CA ARG A 60 -6.92 -7.44 -22.42
C ARG A 60 -7.72 -6.15 -22.33
N GLY A 61 -7.72 -5.49 -21.15
CA GLY A 61 -8.50 -4.29 -20.91
C GLY A 61 -7.68 -3.00 -21.00
N VAL A 62 -8.27 -1.92 -20.48
CA VAL A 62 -7.65 -0.59 -20.44
C VAL A 62 -6.35 -0.63 -19.65
N LYS A 63 -5.29 -0.02 -20.21
CA LYS A 63 -4.01 0.14 -19.51
C LYS A 63 -4.13 1.22 -18.45
N LEU A 64 -3.93 0.83 -17.19
CA LEU A 64 -3.85 1.74 -16.05
C LEU A 64 -2.39 2.07 -15.72
N SER A 65 -2.15 3.28 -15.20
CA SER A 65 -0.85 3.66 -14.66
C SER A 65 -0.50 2.84 -13.42
N GLY A 66 0.78 2.81 -13.04
CA GLY A 66 1.23 2.12 -11.82
C GLY A 66 0.48 2.59 -10.56
N GLY A 67 0.32 3.91 -10.40
CA GLY A 67 -0.41 4.49 -9.27
C GLY A 67 -1.92 4.17 -9.29
N GLN A 68 -2.56 4.10 -10.45
CA GLN A 68 -3.95 3.68 -10.58
C GLN A 68 -4.14 2.21 -10.18
N LYS A 69 -3.25 1.32 -10.66
CA LYS A 69 -3.26 -0.10 -10.27
C LYS A 69 -3.09 -0.26 -8.76
N GLN A 70 -2.16 0.46 -8.17
CA GLN A 70 -1.88 0.39 -6.74
C GLN A 70 -3.06 0.86 -5.91
N ARG A 71 -3.74 1.95 -6.31
CA ARG A 71 -4.95 2.43 -5.63
C ARG A 71 -6.12 1.44 -5.73
N ILE A 72 -6.28 0.72 -6.82
CA ILE A 72 -7.26 -0.39 -6.91
C ILE A 72 -6.90 -1.52 -5.94
N SER A 73 -5.62 -1.89 -5.83
CA SER A 73 -5.17 -2.90 -4.87
C SER A 73 -5.41 -2.46 -3.43
N ILE A 74 -5.18 -1.19 -3.12
CA ILE A 74 -5.47 -0.63 -1.79
C ILE A 74 -6.98 -0.63 -1.52
N ALA A 75 -7.83 -0.27 -2.50
CA ALA A 75 -9.28 -0.35 -2.37
C ALA A 75 -9.76 -1.78 -2.06
N ARG A 76 -9.17 -2.78 -2.72
CA ARG A 76 -9.38 -4.21 -2.42
C ARG A 76 -9.04 -4.54 -0.97
N ALA A 77 -7.90 -4.09 -0.47
CA ALA A 77 -7.47 -4.31 0.91
C ALA A 77 -8.35 -3.56 1.94
N ILE A 78 -8.82 -2.35 1.61
CA ILE A 78 -9.78 -1.60 2.44
C ILE A 78 -11.10 -2.37 2.55
N LEU A 79 -11.61 -2.89 1.44
CA LEU A 79 -12.86 -3.66 1.39
C LEU A 79 -12.74 -5.00 2.14
N GLU A 80 -11.57 -5.65 2.10
CA GLU A 80 -11.27 -6.86 2.87
C GLU A 80 -11.24 -6.59 4.38
N ASN A 81 -10.83 -5.40 4.77
CA ASN A 81 -10.75 -4.90 6.15
C ASN A 81 -10.04 -5.86 7.12
N PRO A 82 -8.81 -6.28 6.88
CA PRO A 82 -8.07 -7.21 7.74
C PRO A 82 -7.62 -6.53 9.04
N GLN A 83 -7.33 -7.34 10.07
CA GLN A 83 -6.79 -6.85 11.35
C GLN A 83 -5.27 -6.63 11.30
N ILE A 84 -4.59 -7.42 10.47
CA ILE A 84 -3.15 -7.38 10.28
C ILE A 84 -2.88 -7.08 8.80
N LEU A 85 -1.99 -6.13 8.53
CA LEU A 85 -1.56 -5.77 7.20
C LEU A 85 -0.08 -6.09 7.02
N ILE A 86 0.25 -6.56 5.83
CA ILE A 86 1.62 -6.68 5.34
C ILE A 86 1.72 -5.80 4.09
N LEU A 87 2.54 -4.77 4.16
CA LEU A 87 2.76 -3.84 3.07
C LEU A 87 4.20 -3.98 2.57
N ASP A 88 4.34 -4.24 1.27
CA ASP A 88 5.63 -4.15 0.61
C ASP A 88 5.66 -2.82 -0.17
N GLU A 89 6.35 -1.83 0.40
CA GLU A 89 6.30 -0.45 -0.07
C GLU A 89 7.31 -0.22 -1.18
N ALA A 90 6.83 -0.20 -2.44
CA ALA A 90 7.62 0.31 -3.55
C ALA A 90 6.79 1.27 -4.40
N THR A 91 7.11 2.53 -4.25
CA THR A 91 6.50 3.63 -5.03
C THR A 91 7.53 4.31 -5.93
N SER A 92 8.71 3.75 -6.05
CA SER A 92 9.87 4.34 -6.74
C SER A 92 9.69 4.62 -8.24
N ALA A 93 8.60 4.15 -8.84
CA ALA A 93 8.28 4.35 -10.26
C ALA A 93 7.05 5.23 -10.51
N LEU A 94 6.54 5.92 -9.48
CA LEU A 94 5.38 6.81 -9.58
C LEU A 94 5.83 8.26 -9.74
N ASP A 95 5.03 9.06 -10.45
CA ASP A 95 5.14 10.51 -10.40
C ASP A 95 4.71 11.04 -9.01
N ASN A 96 5.15 12.24 -8.66
CA ASN A 96 4.95 12.82 -7.33
C ASN A 96 3.48 12.91 -6.91
N GLU A 97 2.56 13.21 -7.84
CA GLU A 97 1.13 13.34 -7.55
C GLU A 97 0.52 11.96 -7.27
N SER A 98 0.77 10.99 -8.14
CA SER A 98 0.33 9.60 -7.94
C SER A 98 0.89 9.00 -6.66
N GLU A 99 2.13 9.32 -6.33
CA GLU A 99 2.80 8.88 -5.12
C GLU A 99 2.09 9.39 -3.86
N GLN A 100 1.74 10.67 -3.83
CA GLN A 100 1.04 11.27 -2.69
C GLN A 100 -0.35 10.69 -2.48
N LEU A 101 -1.10 10.45 -3.57
CA LEU A 101 -2.42 9.81 -3.51
C LEU A 101 -2.36 8.37 -3.00
N VAL A 102 -1.33 7.62 -3.39
CA VAL A 102 -1.08 6.25 -2.91
C VAL A 102 -0.72 6.27 -1.43
N GLN A 103 0.16 7.19 -1.00
CA GLN A 103 0.58 7.30 0.40
C GLN A 103 -0.60 7.63 1.33
N ASP A 104 -1.43 8.61 0.96
CA ASP A 104 -2.65 8.96 1.71
C ASP A 104 -3.64 7.77 1.80
N ALA A 105 -3.77 7.01 0.73
CA ALA A 105 -4.61 5.80 0.72
C ALA A 105 -4.05 4.71 1.65
N LEU A 106 -2.73 4.51 1.69
CA LEU A 106 -2.07 3.58 2.60
C LEU A 106 -2.23 3.99 4.06
N GLU A 107 -2.08 5.27 4.38
CA GLU A 107 -2.30 5.80 5.74
C GLU A 107 -3.73 5.54 6.23
N LYS A 108 -4.72 5.77 5.36
CA LYS A 108 -6.13 5.44 5.66
C LYS A 108 -6.35 3.95 5.88
N LEU A 109 -5.69 3.09 5.08
CA LEU A 109 -5.77 1.64 5.19
C LEU A 109 -5.15 1.15 6.51
N MET A 110 -4.00 1.70 6.93
CA MET A 110 -3.27 1.30 8.13
C MET A 110 -3.96 1.70 9.44
N LYS A 111 -4.79 2.73 9.42
CA LYS A 111 -5.38 3.32 10.63
C LYS A 111 -6.13 2.28 11.47
N GLY A 112 -5.69 2.10 12.73
CA GLY A 112 -6.32 1.18 13.69
C GLY A 112 -5.98 -0.31 13.44
N LYS A 113 -4.93 -0.61 12.67
CA LYS A 113 -4.52 -1.98 12.34
C LYS A 113 -3.06 -2.23 12.77
N THR A 114 -2.75 -3.49 13.05
CA THR A 114 -1.34 -3.90 13.17
C THR A 114 -0.76 -4.04 11.78
N THR A 115 0.26 -3.24 11.48
CA THR A 115 0.85 -3.20 10.13
C THR A 115 2.34 -3.53 10.17
N PHE A 116 2.74 -4.47 9.33
CA PHE A 116 4.14 -4.74 9.01
C PHE A 116 4.45 -4.11 7.66
N VAL A 117 5.44 -3.22 7.63
CA VAL A 117 5.84 -2.52 6.41
C VAL A 117 7.27 -2.87 6.08
N ILE A 118 7.53 -3.36 4.85
CA ILE A 118 8.87 -3.39 4.29
C ILE A 118 9.11 -2.00 3.72
N ALA A 119 9.75 -1.14 4.54
CA ALA A 119 9.82 0.28 4.27
C ALA A 119 11.01 0.63 3.39
N HIS A 120 10.75 1.39 2.35
CA HIS A 120 11.74 2.00 1.46
C HIS A 120 11.80 3.53 1.59
N ARG A 121 10.91 4.11 2.42
CA ARG A 121 10.83 5.56 2.66
C ARG A 121 11.21 5.90 4.09
N LEU A 122 11.94 7.01 4.19
CA LEU A 122 12.35 7.53 5.50
C LEU A 122 11.15 7.89 6.38
N SER A 123 10.11 8.53 5.81
CA SER A 123 8.90 8.91 6.55
C SER A 123 8.19 7.73 7.18
N THR A 124 8.07 6.61 6.46
CA THR A 124 7.47 5.37 6.97
C THR A 124 8.28 4.81 8.13
N ILE A 125 9.62 4.83 8.02
CA ILE A 125 10.51 4.33 9.06
C ILE A 125 10.42 5.19 10.32
N ILE A 126 10.52 6.51 10.19
CA ILE A 126 10.51 7.44 11.33
C ILE A 126 9.19 7.39 12.09
N ASN A 127 8.07 7.29 11.38
CA ASN A 127 6.73 7.30 11.96
C ASN A 127 6.25 5.92 12.45
N SER A 128 7.08 4.88 12.37
CA SER A 128 6.72 3.55 12.86
C SER A 128 6.90 3.44 14.38
N ASP A 129 5.98 2.75 15.05
CA ASP A 129 6.07 2.49 16.50
C ASP A 129 7.29 1.63 16.84
N LYS A 130 7.71 0.76 15.92
CA LYS A 130 8.82 -0.16 16.13
C LYS A 130 9.50 -0.49 14.81
N ILE A 131 10.82 -0.41 14.79
CA ILE A 131 11.69 -0.78 13.69
C ILE A 131 12.37 -2.09 14.03
N VAL A 132 12.40 -3.02 13.06
CA VAL A 132 13.12 -4.29 13.14
C VAL A 132 14.19 -4.30 12.06
N VAL A 133 15.45 -4.35 12.45
CA VAL A 133 16.58 -4.44 11.54
C VAL A 133 16.96 -5.89 11.33
N ILE A 134 16.91 -6.34 10.08
CA ILE A 134 17.23 -7.70 9.68
C ILE A 134 18.50 -7.69 8.85
N GLN A 135 19.45 -8.56 9.19
CA GLN A 135 20.67 -8.77 8.42
C GLN A 135 20.99 -10.26 8.38
N GLN A 136 21.25 -10.79 7.19
CA GLN A 136 21.55 -12.21 6.96
C GLN A 136 20.48 -13.16 7.53
N GLY A 137 19.20 -12.79 7.45
CA GLY A 137 18.08 -13.58 7.94
C GLY A 137 17.84 -13.54 9.46
N GLU A 138 18.64 -12.75 10.20
CA GLU A 138 18.53 -12.61 11.66
C GLU A 138 18.10 -11.20 12.06
N ILE A 139 17.31 -11.11 13.14
CA ILE A 139 16.98 -9.83 13.76
C ILE A 139 18.21 -9.35 14.55
N LYS A 140 18.77 -8.22 14.15
CA LYS A 140 19.96 -7.61 14.76
C LYS A 140 19.60 -6.51 15.76
N GLU A 141 18.61 -5.68 15.42
CA GLU A 141 18.20 -4.57 16.26
C GLU A 141 16.66 -4.44 16.23
N VAL A 142 16.11 -4.01 17.38
CA VAL A 142 14.69 -3.68 17.52
C VAL A 142 14.57 -2.44 18.43
N GLY A 143 13.78 -1.46 18.01
CA GLY A 143 13.54 -0.25 18.79
C GLY A 143 12.76 0.81 17.99
N SER A 144 12.54 1.97 18.58
CA SER A 144 12.05 3.15 17.90
C SER A 144 13.16 3.80 17.06
N HIS A 145 12.79 4.76 16.22
CA HIS A 145 13.76 5.54 15.44
C HIS A 145 14.82 6.20 16.32
N GLU A 146 14.42 6.86 17.39
CA GLU A 146 15.32 7.56 18.32
C GLU A 146 16.23 6.57 19.07
N GLU A 147 15.67 5.51 19.64
CA GLU A 147 16.44 4.49 20.34
C GLU A 147 17.53 3.86 19.48
N LEU A 148 17.22 3.59 18.20
CA LEU A 148 18.17 2.95 17.29
C LEU A 148 19.22 3.93 16.75
N LEU A 149 18.91 5.22 16.63
CA LEU A 149 19.92 6.23 16.31
C LEU A 149 20.93 6.43 17.43
N ASP A 150 20.49 6.37 18.69
CA ASP A 150 21.36 6.54 19.85
C ASP A 150 22.31 5.34 20.06
N LYS A 151 21.91 4.14 19.65
CA LYS A 151 22.72 2.92 19.78
C LYS A 151 23.99 2.89 18.91
N ASP A 152 24.10 3.76 17.90
CA ASP A 152 25.22 3.81 16.95
C ASP A 152 25.49 2.45 16.23
N GLY A 153 24.42 1.73 15.94
CA GLY A 153 24.44 0.39 15.38
C GLY A 153 24.21 0.32 13.87
N ILE A 154 23.70 -0.83 13.42
CA ILE A 154 23.42 -1.12 12.02
C ILE A 154 22.37 -0.13 11.46
N TYR A 155 21.31 0.13 12.23
CA TYR A 155 20.27 1.07 11.83
C TYR A 155 20.83 2.45 11.50
N LYS A 156 21.62 3.02 12.39
CA LYS A 156 22.25 4.35 12.18
C LYS A 156 23.14 4.37 10.95
N SER A 157 23.89 3.31 10.72
CA SER A 157 24.71 3.17 9.51
C SER A 157 23.86 3.16 8.23
N LEU A 158 22.75 2.40 8.22
CA LEU A 158 21.81 2.35 7.11
C LEU A 158 21.12 3.71 6.89
N TYR A 159 20.67 4.33 7.97
CA TYR A 159 20.04 5.65 7.95
C TYR A 159 20.94 6.70 7.32
N ASN A 160 22.22 6.78 7.75
CA ASN A 160 23.17 7.73 7.21
C ASN A 160 23.50 7.51 5.74
N LYS A 161 23.56 6.24 5.30
CA LYS A 161 23.85 5.89 3.89
C LYS A 161 22.67 6.16 2.95
N SER A 162 21.45 5.93 3.43
CA SER A 162 20.27 5.95 2.55
C SER A 162 19.55 7.30 2.52
N PHE A 163 19.71 8.12 3.58
CA PHE A 163 18.83 9.28 3.78
C PHE A 163 19.55 10.59 4.17
N LYS A 164 20.86 10.57 4.38
CA LYS A 164 21.67 11.79 4.70
C LYS A 164 22.59 12.25 3.57
N ASN A 165 22.53 11.60 2.37
CA ASN A 165 23.26 12.06 1.20
C ASN A 165 22.40 12.99 0.35
#